data_8bd3d7d83003a651568804ed2f1f199c
#
_entry.id   8bd3d7d83003a651568804ed2f1f199c
#
_cell.length_a   1.000
_cell.length_b   1.000
_cell.length_c   1.000
_cell.angle_alpha   90.00
_cell.angle_beta   90.00
_cell.angle_gamma   90.00
#
_symmetry.space_group_name_H-M   'P 1'
#
loop_
_entity.id
_entity.type
_entity.pdbx_description
1 polymer ?
#
loop_
_entity_poly.entity_id
_entity_poly.type
_entity_poly.pdbx_seq_one_letter_code
_entity_poly.pdbx_strand_id
1 'polypeptide(L)'
;MAWISRYSMLVVLLGLCLIFSFATLTKQQPNPPDAAEQMLQALRAVTPQRVLVISSNSREDLDFVDALRGKFETLTNKDPSWTVSFVAGTPQDARKAIDGSSSNRLTLVVSPDAQPWKLFEGLAEKFPGKELRFVAPEPVLWPSFLKSQNLINIVNQIVIIAILAIGMTLVILTGGIDLSVGSLIALSAVICTLAIRDWGGGEQADGGTILLCGLLALLVCALAGLVNGLLVVYSELPPFIATLGMMLIASGSAFLLCKGQSIAAVPDSFVWLGRGTWFGLPVAVILMAGMYVATHIVMRSTVYGRAIYAIGGNVEAARLCGIRVRTVIVTTYVLSGLLAGLGGLVMASRLKSGDATYGAMYELYVIAAVVVGGTSLRGGYGSVLGTLVGALIIAVIENGMNLIQIESYMQKVVFGLVILGAVLLDRNARVRR
;
A
#
# COMPACT_ATOMS: atom_id res chain seq x y z
N MET A 1 23.18 -0.44 -24.99
CA MET A 1 23.62 -0.24 -23.59
C MET A 1 23.04 1.04 -22.93
N ALA A 2 22.95 2.17 -23.60
CA ALA A 2 22.38 3.42 -23.03
C ALA A 2 20.90 3.30 -22.59
N TRP A 3 20.11 2.45 -23.21
CA TRP A 3 18.71 2.23 -22.87
C TRP A 3 18.56 1.46 -21.53
N ILE A 4 19.38 0.45 -21.28
CA ILE A 4 19.38 -0.35 -20.05
C ILE A 4 19.78 0.50 -18.85
N SER A 5 20.71 1.46 -18.99
CA SER A 5 21.13 2.34 -17.91
C SER A 5 20.03 3.35 -17.51
N ARG A 6 19.15 3.73 -18.45
CA ARG A 6 18.06 4.68 -18.20
C ARG A 6 16.87 4.05 -17.51
N TYR A 7 16.65 2.75 -17.72
CA TYR A 7 15.53 1.98 -17.17
C TYR A 7 15.95 0.89 -16.20
N SER A 8 17.22 0.93 -15.73
CA SER A 8 17.77 -0.10 -14.85
C SER A 8 16.90 -0.39 -13.61
N MET A 9 16.31 0.65 -13.00
CA MET A 9 15.45 0.49 -11.82
C MET A 9 14.11 -0.19 -12.13
N LEU A 10 13.54 0.06 -13.33
CA LEU A 10 12.34 -0.66 -13.79
C LEU A 10 12.64 -2.14 -14.06
N VAL A 11 13.83 -2.44 -14.61
CA VAL A 11 14.24 -3.83 -14.81
C VAL A 11 14.42 -4.56 -13.48
N VAL A 12 15.00 -3.88 -12.47
CA VAL A 12 15.10 -4.44 -11.11
C VAL A 12 13.72 -4.69 -10.51
N LEU A 13 12.81 -3.72 -10.61
CA LEU A 13 11.43 -3.87 -10.12
C LEU A 13 10.73 -5.07 -10.78
N LEU A 14 10.79 -5.17 -12.11
CA LEU A 14 10.19 -6.29 -12.84
C LEU A 14 10.83 -7.63 -12.48
N GLY A 15 12.16 -7.64 -12.32
CA GLY A 15 12.89 -8.84 -11.87
C GLY A 15 12.44 -9.32 -10.48
N LEU A 16 12.27 -8.40 -9.53
CA LEU A 16 11.75 -8.72 -8.20
C LEU A 16 10.30 -9.22 -8.27
N CYS A 17 9.45 -8.59 -9.07
CA CYS A 17 8.08 -9.06 -9.29
C CYS A 17 8.06 -10.50 -9.83
N LEU A 18 8.95 -10.83 -10.77
CA LEU A 18 9.09 -12.19 -11.29
C LEU A 18 9.56 -13.17 -10.20
N ILE A 19 10.61 -12.80 -9.45
CA ILE A 19 11.13 -13.65 -8.37
C ILE A 19 10.03 -13.97 -7.34
N PHE A 20 9.32 -12.94 -6.86
CA PHE A 20 8.25 -13.15 -5.88
C PHE A 20 7.03 -13.85 -6.50
N SER A 21 6.74 -13.66 -7.78
CA SER A 21 5.69 -14.44 -8.46
C SER A 21 6.03 -15.94 -8.44
N PHE A 22 7.27 -16.30 -8.75
CA PHE A 22 7.68 -17.73 -8.68
C PHE A 22 7.74 -18.25 -7.24
N ALA A 23 8.26 -17.45 -6.30
CA ALA A 23 8.39 -17.86 -4.91
C ALA A 23 7.03 -18.03 -4.18
N THR A 24 5.97 -17.38 -4.67
CA THR A 24 4.63 -17.42 -4.08
C THR A 24 3.62 -18.25 -4.87
N LEU A 25 4.10 -19.15 -5.76
CA LEU A 25 3.26 -20.11 -6.46
C LEU A 25 2.62 -21.08 -5.46
N THR A 26 1.30 -21.01 -5.34
CA THR A 26 0.51 -21.87 -4.46
C THR A 26 -0.74 -22.38 -5.18
N LYS A 27 -1.24 -23.54 -4.77
CA LYS A 27 -2.55 -24.01 -5.22
C LYS A 27 -3.61 -23.09 -4.61
N GLN A 28 -4.35 -22.42 -5.45
CA GLN A 28 -5.38 -21.45 -5.05
C GLN A 28 -6.70 -21.79 -5.69
N GLN A 29 -7.78 -21.46 -5.01
CA GLN A 29 -9.10 -21.56 -5.64
C GLN A 29 -9.19 -20.57 -6.81
N PRO A 30 -9.76 -21.01 -7.96
CA PRO A 30 -9.93 -20.12 -9.10
C PRO A 30 -10.86 -18.95 -8.77
N ASN A 31 -10.69 -17.83 -9.48
CA ASN A 31 -11.61 -16.70 -9.33
C ASN A 31 -13.06 -17.10 -9.61
N PRO A 32 -14.07 -16.42 -9.03
CA PRO A 32 -15.47 -16.78 -9.19
C PRO A 32 -15.93 -17.05 -10.63
N PRO A 33 -15.60 -16.22 -11.65
CA PRO A 33 -15.97 -16.50 -13.04
C PRO A 33 -15.31 -17.77 -13.61
N ASP A 34 -14.02 -17.99 -13.29
CA ASP A 34 -13.25 -19.14 -13.77
C ASP A 34 -13.71 -20.43 -13.09
N ALA A 35 -13.99 -20.36 -11.78
CA ALA A 35 -14.57 -21.45 -11.01
C ALA A 35 -15.94 -21.87 -11.59
N ALA A 36 -16.79 -20.87 -11.90
CA ALA A 36 -18.09 -21.12 -12.52
C ALA A 36 -17.94 -21.79 -13.91
N GLU A 37 -16.92 -21.42 -14.67
CA GLU A 37 -16.67 -22.04 -15.98
C GLU A 37 -16.18 -23.48 -15.87
N GLN A 38 -15.27 -23.76 -14.94
CA GLN A 38 -14.85 -25.13 -14.63
C GLN A 38 -16.04 -26.01 -14.24
N MET A 39 -16.94 -25.48 -13.39
CA MET A 39 -18.14 -26.24 -12.98
C MET A 39 -19.04 -26.55 -14.13
N LEU A 40 -19.26 -25.61 -15.06
CA LEU A 40 -20.07 -25.86 -16.26
C LEU A 40 -19.45 -26.89 -17.18
N GLN A 41 -18.13 -26.87 -17.37
CA GLN A 41 -17.45 -27.87 -18.18
C GLN A 41 -17.57 -29.27 -17.54
N ALA A 42 -17.40 -29.38 -16.22
CA ALA A 42 -17.58 -30.62 -15.48
C ALA A 42 -19.02 -31.16 -15.55
N LEU A 43 -20.01 -30.26 -15.57
CA LEU A 43 -21.44 -30.62 -15.68
C LEU A 43 -21.86 -31.00 -17.10
N ARG A 44 -21.28 -30.40 -18.14
CA ARG A 44 -21.56 -30.79 -19.55
C ARG A 44 -21.20 -32.23 -19.90
N ALA A 45 -20.28 -32.82 -19.17
CA ALA A 45 -19.89 -34.23 -19.30
C ALA A 45 -20.88 -35.19 -18.64
N VAL A 46 -22.01 -34.70 -18.08
CA VAL A 46 -22.97 -35.48 -17.29
C VAL A 46 -24.34 -35.34 -17.90
N THR A 47 -25.12 -36.43 -17.89
CA THR A 47 -26.54 -36.41 -18.28
C THR A 47 -27.34 -35.46 -17.38
N PRO A 48 -28.43 -34.85 -17.92
CA PRO A 48 -29.27 -33.92 -17.16
C PRO A 48 -29.67 -34.45 -15.80
N GLN A 49 -29.39 -33.69 -14.74
CA GLN A 49 -29.63 -34.09 -13.36
C GLN A 49 -30.10 -32.90 -12.52
N ARG A 50 -30.63 -33.21 -11.35
CA ARG A 50 -30.86 -32.16 -10.36
C ARG A 50 -29.53 -31.70 -9.76
N VAL A 51 -29.29 -30.41 -9.83
CA VAL A 51 -28.07 -29.75 -9.30
C VAL A 51 -28.43 -28.95 -8.08
N LEU A 52 -27.70 -29.17 -7.01
CA LEU A 52 -27.76 -28.33 -5.80
C LEU A 52 -26.46 -27.57 -5.65
N VAL A 53 -26.50 -26.27 -5.82
CA VAL A 53 -25.35 -25.37 -5.62
C VAL A 53 -25.33 -24.97 -4.15
N ILE A 54 -24.21 -25.29 -3.49
CA ILE A 54 -24.00 -25.00 -2.06
C ILE A 54 -22.85 -23.99 -1.95
N SER A 55 -23.09 -22.90 -1.24
CA SER A 55 -22.11 -21.84 -1.00
C SER A 55 -22.10 -21.40 0.47
N SER A 56 -20.98 -20.82 0.89
CA SER A 56 -20.92 -20.04 2.13
C SER A 56 -21.57 -18.67 1.93
N ASN A 57 -21.63 -17.86 3.00
CA ASN A 57 -22.06 -16.46 2.95
C ASN A 57 -20.88 -15.50 2.70
N SER A 58 -19.71 -15.99 2.29
CA SER A 58 -18.59 -15.13 1.92
C SER A 58 -18.90 -14.35 0.64
N ARG A 59 -18.28 -13.18 0.49
CA ARG A 59 -18.46 -12.36 -0.70
C ARG A 59 -17.99 -13.07 -1.97
N GLU A 60 -16.88 -13.79 -1.89
CA GLU A 60 -16.31 -14.54 -3.01
C GLU A 60 -17.24 -15.68 -3.47
N ASP A 61 -17.86 -16.38 -2.51
CA ASP A 61 -18.82 -17.44 -2.81
C ASP A 61 -20.15 -16.90 -3.37
N LEU A 62 -20.60 -15.72 -2.92
CA LEU A 62 -21.78 -15.07 -3.48
C LEU A 62 -21.51 -14.63 -4.93
N ASP A 63 -20.35 -14.05 -5.22
CA ASP A 63 -19.92 -13.70 -6.59
C ASP A 63 -19.82 -14.96 -7.49
N PHE A 64 -19.37 -16.10 -6.93
CA PHE A 64 -19.36 -17.38 -7.62
C PHE A 64 -20.77 -17.89 -7.94
N VAL A 65 -21.70 -17.81 -6.99
CA VAL A 65 -23.11 -18.18 -7.19
C VAL A 65 -23.78 -17.33 -8.26
N ASP A 66 -23.54 -16.01 -8.25
CA ASP A 66 -24.09 -15.10 -9.24
C ASP A 66 -23.52 -15.37 -10.65
N ALA A 67 -22.21 -15.65 -10.75
CA ALA A 67 -21.57 -16.07 -12.00
C ALA A 67 -22.16 -17.40 -12.53
N LEU A 68 -22.43 -18.38 -11.64
CA LEU A 68 -23.06 -19.64 -12.00
C LEU A 68 -24.52 -19.46 -12.41
N ARG A 69 -25.28 -18.63 -11.69
CA ARG A 69 -26.71 -18.40 -11.95
C ARG A 69 -26.92 -17.88 -13.39
N GLY A 70 -26.18 -16.86 -13.81
CA GLY A 70 -26.27 -16.34 -15.20
C GLY A 70 -25.95 -17.38 -16.26
N LYS A 71 -25.00 -18.28 -15.97
CA LYS A 71 -24.64 -19.38 -16.88
C LYS A 71 -25.66 -20.52 -16.86
N PHE A 72 -26.24 -20.86 -15.73
CA PHE A 72 -27.30 -21.88 -15.63
C PHE A 72 -28.63 -21.43 -16.28
N GLU A 73 -28.99 -20.15 -16.21
CA GLU A 73 -30.12 -19.63 -16.95
C GLU A 73 -30.01 -19.85 -18.46
N THR A 74 -28.79 -19.71 -19.01
CA THR A 74 -28.56 -20.01 -20.43
C THR A 74 -28.60 -21.49 -20.76
N LEU A 75 -28.31 -22.38 -19.80
CA LEU A 75 -28.39 -23.84 -19.97
C LEU A 75 -29.83 -24.36 -19.81
N THR A 76 -30.54 -23.93 -18.80
CA THR A 76 -31.95 -24.31 -18.54
C THR A 76 -32.88 -23.83 -19.61
N ASN A 77 -32.60 -22.67 -20.22
CA ASN A 77 -33.35 -22.18 -21.39
C ASN A 77 -33.13 -23.05 -22.66
N LYS A 78 -31.98 -23.72 -22.79
CA LYS A 78 -31.68 -24.63 -23.89
C LYS A 78 -32.17 -26.05 -23.64
N ASP A 79 -32.19 -26.51 -22.40
CA ASP A 79 -32.59 -27.84 -22.02
C ASP A 79 -33.36 -27.81 -20.67
N PRO A 80 -34.71 -27.86 -20.69
CA PRO A 80 -35.57 -27.80 -19.51
C PRO A 80 -35.44 -28.99 -18.54
N SER A 81 -34.65 -29.99 -18.90
CA SER A 81 -34.43 -31.17 -18.02
C SER A 81 -33.53 -30.88 -16.83
N TRP A 82 -32.81 -29.74 -16.86
CA TRP A 82 -31.99 -29.28 -15.74
C TRP A 82 -32.81 -28.60 -14.66
N THR A 83 -32.69 -29.11 -13.43
CA THR A 83 -33.29 -28.45 -12.23
C THR A 83 -32.14 -28.00 -11.35
N VAL A 84 -32.00 -26.68 -11.13
CA VAL A 84 -30.92 -26.12 -10.33
C VAL A 84 -31.51 -25.41 -9.10
N SER A 85 -30.99 -25.74 -7.92
CA SER A 85 -31.32 -25.11 -6.67
C SER A 85 -30.08 -24.49 -6.03
N PHE A 86 -30.21 -23.34 -5.39
CA PHE A 86 -29.11 -22.64 -4.75
C PHE A 86 -29.35 -22.54 -3.24
N VAL A 87 -28.34 -22.88 -2.44
CA VAL A 87 -28.35 -22.77 -0.98
C VAL A 87 -27.09 -22.09 -0.52
N ALA A 88 -27.22 -20.89 0.03
CA ALA A 88 -26.15 -20.16 0.66
C ALA A 88 -26.34 -20.20 2.19
N GLY A 89 -25.27 -20.41 2.96
CA GLY A 89 -25.37 -20.41 4.39
C GLY A 89 -24.30 -21.22 5.12
N THR A 90 -24.77 -22.02 6.08
CA THR A 90 -23.92 -22.85 6.96
C THR A 90 -23.90 -24.31 6.52
N PRO A 91 -22.97 -25.14 7.04
CA PRO A 91 -23.01 -26.60 6.82
C PRO A 91 -24.32 -27.27 7.23
N GLN A 92 -25.05 -26.69 8.21
CA GLN A 92 -26.34 -27.19 8.63
C GLN A 92 -27.44 -26.92 7.60
N ASP A 93 -27.40 -25.76 6.95
CA ASP A 93 -28.37 -25.39 5.91
C ASP A 93 -28.13 -26.24 4.66
N ALA A 94 -26.87 -26.49 4.30
CA ALA A 94 -26.50 -27.41 3.25
C ALA A 94 -27.00 -28.84 3.53
N ARG A 95 -26.87 -29.33 4.76
CA ARG A 95 -27.39 -30.64 5.18
C ARG A 95 -28.89 -30.74 5.04
N LYS A 96 -29.62 -29.75 5.54
CA LYS A 96 -31.09 -29.70 5.41
C LYS A 96 -31.55 -29.71 3.96
N ALA A 97 -30.83 -28.99 3.07
CA ALA A 97 -31.15 -28.95 1.66
C ALA A 97 -30.88 -30.30 0.96
N ILE A 98 -29.82 -30.99 1.32
CA ILE A 98 -29.56 -32.35 0.81
C ILE A 98 -30.60 -33.31 1.31
N ASP A 99 -30.94 -33.32 2.60
CA ASP A 99 -31.94 -34.21 3.19
C ASP A 99 -33.35 -33.95 2.61
N GLY A 100 -33.72 -32.68 2.45
CA GLY A 100 -35.03 -32.25 1.92
C GLY A 100 -35.20 -32.45 0.41
N SER A 101 -34.14 -32.79 -0.32
CA SER A 101 -34.26 -33.08 -1.75
C SER A 101 -35.02 -34.36 -2.01
N SER A 102 -36.10 -34.26 -2.83
CA SER A 102 -36.94 -35.37 -3.22
C SER A 102 -36.28 -36.36 -4.21
N SER A 103 -35.09 -36.06 -4.70
CA SER A 103 -34.36 -36.90 -5.67
C SER A 103 -33.29 -37.74 -4.98
N ASN A 104 -33.23 -39.01 -5.32
CA ASN A 104 -32.15 -39.90 -4.88
C ASN A 104 -30.83 -39.68 -5.63
N ARG A 105 -30.88 -39.04 -6.81
CA ARG A 105 -29.71 -38.65 -7.59
C ARG A 105 -29.57 -37.14 -7.57
N LEU A 106 -28.46 -36.63 -7.00
CA LEU A 106 -28.24 -35.20 -6.84
C LEU A 106 -26.76 -34.89 -7.12
N THR A 107 -26.52 -33.92 -7.99
CA THR A 107 -25.18 -33.37 -8.17
C THR A 107 -25.00 -32.16 -7.27
N LEU A 108 -24.05 -32.24 -6.35
CA LEU A 108 -23.66 -31.14 -5.46
C LEU A 108 -22.55 -30.34 -6.11
N VAL A 109 -22.84 -29.09 -6.46
CA VAL A 109 -21.83 -28.12 -6.89
C VAL A 109 -21.50 -27.29 -5.67
N VAL A 110 -20.26 -27.39 -5.20
CA VAL A 110 -19.83 -26.77 -3.95
C VAL A 110 -18.89 -25.62 -4.26
N SER A 111 -19.13 -24.47 -3.67
CA SER A 111 -18.28 -23.29 -3.83
C SER A 111 -16.90 -23.48 -3.19
N PRO A 112 -15.89 -22.67 -3.59
CA PRO A 112 -14.53 -22.76 -3.05
C PRO A 112 -14.45 -22.74 -1.52
N ASP A 113 -15.15 -21.80 -0.85
CA ASP A 113 -15.08 -21.65 0.60
C ASP A 113 -15.92 -22.68 1.35
N ALA A 114 -16.93 -23.26 0.72
CA ALA A 114 -17.71 -24.35 1.30
C ALA A 114 -17.05 -25.74 1.12
N GLN A 115 -16.14 -25.89 0.16
CA GLN A 115 -15.45 -27.15 -0.12
C GLN A 115 -14.78 -27.81 1.10
N PRO A 116 -14.12 -27.08 2.03
CA PRO A 116 -13.48 -27.66 3.20
C PRO A 116 -14.42 -28.15 4.29
N TRP A 117 -15.75 -28.01 4.12
CA TRP A 117 -16.70 -28.39 5.16
C TRP A 117 -16.67 -29.90 5.40
N LYS A 118 -16.55 -30.30 6.66
CA LYS A 118 -16.61 -31.71 7.08
C LYS A 118 -17.89 -32.43 6.63
N LEU A 119 -18.90 -31.69 6.22
CA LEU A 119 -20.15 -32.23 5.68
C LEU A 119 -19.90 -33.12 4.45
N PHE A 120 -18.94 -32.73 3.59
CA PHE A 120 -18.67 -33.39 2.33
C PHE A 120 -17.70 -34.58 2.43
N GLU A 121 -17.12 -34.80 3.60
CA GLU A 121 -16.34 -36.00 3.89
C GLU A 121 -17.29 -37.17 4.17
N GLY A 122 -17.11 -38.31 3.46
CA GLY A 122 -17.95 -39.49 3.68
C GLY A 122 -19.43 -39.32 3.35
N LEU A 123 -19.76 -38.66 2.24
CA LEU A 123 -21.14 -38.37 1.82
C LEU A 123 -22.03 -39.63 1.77
N ALA A 124 -21.50 -40.75 1.29
CA ALA A 124 -22.26 -42.02 1.19
C ALA A 124 -22.68 -42.56 2.56
N GLU A 125 -21.89 -42.35 3.60
CA GLU A 125 -22.18 -42.79 4.96
C GLU A 125 -23.16 -41.84 5.65
N LYS A 126 -23.08 -40.53 5.36
CA LYS A 126 -23.92 -39.49 5.98
C LYS A 126 -25.30 -39.39 5.35
N PHE A 127 -25.47 -39.81 4.11
CA PHE A 127 -26.71 -39.75 3.35
C PHE A 127 -27.02 -41.12 2.71
N PRO A 128 -27.29 -42.17 3.49
CA PRO A 128 -27.60 -43.48 2.97
C PRO A 128 -28.86 -43.43 2.09
N GLY A 129 -28.78 -44.04 0.91
CA GLY A 129 -29.87 -44.07 -0.06
C GLY A 129 -29.91 -42.91 -1.07
N LYS A 130 -28.96 -41.98 -1.02
CA LYS A 130 -28.79 -40.94 -2.04
C LYS A 130 -27.51 -41.19 -2.85
N GLU A 131 -27.65 -41.13 -4.17
CA GLU A 131 -26.49 -41.10 -5.09
C GLU A 131 -26.05 -39.64 -5.24
N LEU A 132 -25.07 -39.24 -4.40
CA LEU A 132 -24.56 -37.86 -4.40
C LEU A 132 -23.25 -37.81 -5.21
N ARG A 133 -23.25 -36.96 -6.24
CA ARG A 133 -22.04 -36.65 -6.98
C ARG A 133 -21.52 -35.29 -6.50
N PHE A 134 -20.30 -35.27 -5.97
CA PHE A 134 -19.63 -34.06 -5.54
C PHE A 134 -18.81 -33.46 -6.68
N VAL A 135 -19.00 -32.18 -6.96
CA VAL A 135 -18.26 -31.40 -7.94
C VAL A 135 -17.87 -30.07 -7.29
N ALA A 136 -16.57 -29.79 -7.27
CA ALA A 136 -16.04 -28.54 -6.74
C ALA A 136 -14.95 -28.01 -7.70
N PRO A 137 -14.66 -26.70 -7.70
CA PRO A 137 -13.61 -26.14 -8.51
C PRO A 137 -12.25 -26.74 -8.17
N GLU A 138 -11.46 -27.08 -9.19
CA GLU A 138 -10.11 -27.57 -8.98
C GLU A 138 -9.16 -26.40 -8.73
N PRO A 139 -8.32 -26.50 -7.68
CA PRO A 139 -7.34 -25.47 -7.39
C PRO A 139 -6.35 -25.32 -8.55
N VAL A 140 -6.12 -24.08 -8.98
CA VAL A 140 -5.11 -23.75 -9.99
C VAL A 140 -3.83 -23.23 -9.32
N LEU A 141 -2.69 -23.53 -9.94
CA LEU A 141 -1.41 -22.99 -9.49
C LEU A 141 -1.30 -21.54 -9.92
N TRP A 142 -1.38 -20.62 -8.97
CA TRP A 142 -1.31 -19.19 -9.23
C TRP A 142 -0.42 -18.47 -8.21
N PRO A 143 0.38 -17.44 -8.63
CA PRO A 143 1.19 -16.66 -7.69
C PRO A 143 0.30 -15.82 -6.76
N SER A 144 0.43 -15.99 -5.45
CA SER A 144 -0.24 -15.14 -4.46
C SER A 144 0.18 -13.67 -4.59
N PHE A 145 1.41 -13.43 -5.06
CA PHE A 145 1.94 -12.10 -5.32
C PHE A 145 1.12 -11.33 -6.38
N LEU A 146 0.67 -11.99 -7.45
CA LEU A 146 -0.06 -11.35 -8.56
C LEU A 146 -1.56 -11.21 -8.33
N LYS A 147 -2.11 -11.59 -7.18
CA LYS A 147 -3.50 -11.32 -6.86
C LYS A 147 -3.77 -9.81 -6.89
N SER A 148 -4.86 -9.39 -7.54
CA SER A 148 -5.26 -7.97 -7.66
C SER A 148 -5.29 -7.27 -6.32
N GLN A 149 -5.85 -7.94 -5.29
CA GLN A 149 -5.89 -7.42 -3.93
C GLN A 149 -4.48 -7.20 -3.36
N ASN A 150 -3.52 -8.11 -3.63
CA ASN A 150 -2.16 -7.96 -3.17
C ASN A 150 -1.44 -6.79 -3.87
N LEU A 151 -1.65 -6.60 -5.16
CA LEU A 151 -1.08 -5.46 -5.89
C LEU A 151 -1.62 -4.13 -5.37
N ILE A 152 -2.92 -4.05 -5.07
CA ILE A 152 -3.52 -2.87 -4.44
C ILE A 152 -2.92 -2.66 -3.04
N ASN A 153 -2.73 -3.72 -2.27
CA ASN A 153 -2.14 -3.64 -0.94
C ASN A 153 -0.69 -3.14 -0.99
N ILE A 154 0.14 -3.60 -1.95
CA ILE A 154 1.51 -3.11 -2.15
C ILE A 154 1.49 -1.58 -2.36
N VAL A 155 0.65 -1.11 -3.31
CA VAL A 155 0.57 0.31 -3.61
C VAL A 155 0.03 1.10 -2.42
N ASN A 156 -0.98 0.58 -1.71
CA ASN A 156 -1.54 1.24 -0.54
C ASN A 156 -0.55 1.30 0.64
N GLN A 157 0.24 0.25 0.85
CA GLN A 157 1.22 0.19 1.94
C GLN A 157 2.32 1.25 1.77
N ILE A 158 2.80 1.45 0.54
CA ILE A 158 3.91 2.36 0.27
C ILE A 158 3.52 3.84 0.27
N VAL A 159 2.22 4.19 0.26
CA VAL A 159 1.73 5.57 0.13
C VAL A 159 2.46 6.55 1.04
N ILE A 160 2.61 6.21 2.32
CA ILE A 160 3.20 7.11 3.30
C ILE A 160 4.69 7.34 2.97
N ILE A 161 5.45 6.26 2.79
CA ILE A 161 6.87 6.34 2.42
C ILE A 161 7.03 7.09 1.10
N ALA A 162 6.17 6.86 0.12
CA ALA A 162 6.22 7.52 -1.18
C ALA A 162 5.94 9.03 -1.06
N ILE A 163 4.97 9.46 -0.25
CA ILE A 163 4.70 10.89 -0.02
C ILE A 163 5.92 11.57 0.63
N LEU A 164 6.50 10.96 1.66
CA LEU A 164 7.69 11.49 2.32
C LEU A 164 8.88 11.53 1.36
N ALA A 165 9.01 10.52 0.50
CA ALA A 165 10.10 10.41 -0.46
C ALA A 165 10.10 11.54 -1.50
N ILE A 166 8.95 12.17 -1.78
CA ILE A 166 8.91 13.40 -2.57
C ILE A 166 9.71 14.50 -1.86
N GLY A 167 9.41 14.79 -0.59
CA GLY A 167 10.10 15.81 0.19
C GLY A 167 11.59 15.53 0.32
N MET A 168 11.93 14.29 0.67
CA MET A 168 13.32 13.84 0.77
C MET A 168 14.07 13.96 -0.57
N THR A 169 13.40 13.69 -1.71
CA THR A 169 14.00 13.90 -3.04
C THR A 169 14.40 15.36 -3.26
N LEU A 170 13.52 16.31 -2.89
CA LEU A 170 13.81 17.74 -3.02
C LEU A 170 15.01 18.13 -2.16
N VAL A 171 15.05 17.66 -0.91
CA VAL A 171 16.14 17.94 0.03
C VAL A 171 17.46 17.32 -0.47
N ILE A 172 17.44 16.03 -0.88
CA ILE A 172 18.65 15.36 -1.37
C ILE A 172 19.15 15.98 -2.67
N LEU A 173 18.27 16.41 -3.57
CA LEU A 173 18.68 17.11 -4.79
C LEU A 173 19.42 18.41 -4.51
N THR A 174 19.16 19.09 -3.38
CA THR A 174 19.95 20.27 -2.95
C THR A 174 21.21 19.93 -2.15
N GLY A 175 21.55 18.64 -1.99
CA GLY A 175 22.70 18.16 -1.24
C GLY A 175 22.47 18.02 0.26
N GLY A 176 21.22 18.10 0.74
CA GLY A 176 20.83 17.90 2.15
C GLY A 176 20.32 16.49 2.44
N ILE A 177 20.11 16.20 3.72
CA ILE A 177 19.40 15.00 4.21
C ILE A 177 18.48 15.47 5.34
N ASP A 178 17.23 14.97 5.35
CA ASP A 178 16.24 15.28 6.40
C ASP A 178 15.87 14.03 7.19
N LEU A 179 16.48 13.87 8.36
CA LEU A 179 16.19 12.74 9.25
C LEU A 179 14.94 12.95 10.09
N SER A 180 14.37 14.16 10.11
CA SER A 180 13.21 14.46 10.97
C SER A 180 11.87 13.92 10.43
N VAL A 181 11.82 13.51 9.16
CA VAL A 181 10.57 13.14 8.47
C VAL A 181 9.79 12.02 9.18
N GLY A 182 10.47 11.01 9.73
CA GLY A 182 9.82 9.93 10.48
C GLY A 182 9.17 10.42 11.77
N SER A 183 9.88 11.24 12.56
CA SER A 183 9.36 11.80 13.81
C SER A 183 8.25 12.84 13.56
N LEU A 184 8.27 13.55 12.43
CA LEU A 184 7.21 14.47 12.05
C LEU A 184 5.90 13.74 11.70
N ILE A 185 5.94 12.49 11.24
CA ILE A 185 4.75 11.63 11.12
C ILE A 185 4.08 11.48 12.48
N ALA A 186 4.84 11.06 13.51
CA ALA A 186 4.32 10.89 14.86
C ALA A 186 3.75 12.19 15.41
N LEU A 187 4.50 13.29 15.28
CA LEU A 187 4.09 14.60 15.77
C LEU A 187 2.79 15.07 15.10
N SER A 188 2.67 14.93 13.79
CA SER A 188 1.47 15.26 13.03
C SER A 188 0.28 14.43 13.47
N ALA A 189 0.45 13.10 13.58
CA ALA A 189 -0.59 12.19 14.01
C ALA A 189 -1.11 12.52 15.41
N VAL A 190 -0.19 12.76 16.36
CA VAL A 190 -0.51 13.11 17.75
C VAL A 190 -1.20 14.48 17.82
N ILE A 191 -0.68 15.52 17.16
CA ILE A 191 -1.27 16.87 17.20
C ILE A 191 -2.68 16.83 16.61
N CYS A 192 -2.88 16.19 15.47
CA CYS A 192 -4.20 16.13 14.83
C CYS A 192 -5.21 15.41 15.73
N THR A 193 -4.88 14.22 16.23
CA THR A 193 -5.81 13.44 17.04
C THR A 193 -6.04 14.04 18.42
N LEU A 194 -5.02 14.68 19.00
CA LEU A 194 -5.14 15.43 20.25
C LEU A 194 -6.08 16.63 20.09
N ALA A 195 -5.91 17.41 19.01
CA ALA A 195 -6.77 18.53 18.72
C ALA A 195 -8.22 18.12 18.46
N ILE A 196 -8.44 17.01 17.74
CA ILE A 196 -9.79 16.43 17.55
C ILE A 196 -10.39 16.04 18.91
N ARG A 197 -9.63 15.35 19.78
CA ARG A 197 -10.11 14.90 21.09
C ARG A 197 -10.44 16.06 22.02
N ASP A 198 -9.53 17.03 22.16
CA ASP A 198 -9.59 18.03 23.24
C ASP A 198 -10.37 19.29 22.83
N TRP A 199 -10.35 19.64 21.55
CA TRP A 199 -11.01 20.86 21.04
C TRP A 199 -12.12 20.58 20.05
N GLY A 200 -12.05 19.45 19.35
CA GLY A 200 -12.97 19.11 18.26
C GLY A 200 -14.21 18.32 18.69
N GLY A 201 -14.36 17.97 19.97
CA GLY A 201 -15.48 17.14 20.44
C GLY A 201 -15.24 15.62 20.29
N GLY A 202 -14.01 15.18 20.02
CA GLY A 202 -13.64 13.76 19.99
C GLY A 202 -14.34 12.98 18.89
N GLU A 203 -15.05 11.92 19.25
CA GLU A 203 -15.79 11.04 18.32
C GLU A 203 -16.96 11.74 17.60
N GLN A 204 -17.39 12.92 18.10
CA GLN A 204 -18.49 13.70 17.52
C GLN A 204 -17.99 14.80 16.58
N ALA A 205 -16.68 14.91 16.36
CA ALA A 205 -16.09 15.94 15.50
C ALA A 205 -16.64 15.88 14.07
N ASP A 206 -17.04 17.02 13.55
CA ASP A 206 -17.49 17.18 12.17
C ASP A 206 -16.32 17.26 11.17
N GLY A 207 -16.60 17.13 9.88
CA GLY A 207 -15.58 17.16 8.83
C GLY A 207 -14.81 18.48 8.77
N GLY A 208 -15.43 19.60 9.09
CA GLY A 208 -14.77 20.92 9.13
C GLY A 208 -13.74 20.99 10.25
N THR A 209 -14.10 20.51 11.43
CA THR A 209 -13.20 20.42 12.59
C THR A 209 -12.02 19.49 12.31
N ILE A 210 -12.27 18.31 11.72
CA ILE A 210 -11.21 17.38 11.31
C ILE A 210 -10.21 18.07 10.36
N LEU A 211 -10.72 18.81 9.37
CA LEU A 211 -9.89 19.53 8.43
C LEU A 211 -9.03 20.59 9.13
N LEU A 212 -9.60 21.38 10.04
CA LEU A 212 -8.86 22.40 10.79
C LEU A 212 -7.77 21.77 11.68
N CYS A 213 -8.07 20.68 12.38
CA CYS A 213 -7.08 19.96 13.18
C CYS A 213 -5.96 19.36 12.31
N GLY A 214 -6.30 18.86 11.12
CA GLY A 214 -5.32 18.39 10.14
C GLY A 214 -4.44 19.53 9.62
N LEU A 215 -5.00 20.69 9.29
CA LEU A 215 -4.24 21.87 8.86
C LEU A 215 -3.32 22.40 9.97
N LEU A 216 -3.74 22.35 11.23
CA LEU A 216 -2.89 22.69 12.38
C LEU A 216 -1.67 21.75 12.44
N ALA A 217 -1.88 20.45 12.30
CA ALA A 217 -0.79 19.47 12.31
C ALA A 217 0.19 19.68 11.13
N LEU A 218 -0.33 19.97 9.94
CA LEU A 218 0.49 20.31 8.77
C LEU A 218 1.29 21.60 8.99
N LEU A 219 0.68 22.61 9.58
CA LEU A 219 1.36 23.88 9.90
C LEU A 219 2.53 23.66 10.85
N VAL A 220 2.34 22.89 11.92
CA VAL A 220 3.42 22.57 12.87
C VAL A 220 4.56 21.81 12.19
N CYS A 221 4.28 20.86 11.34
CA CYS A 221 5.30 20.13 10.59
C CYS A 221 6.02 21.02 9.55
N ALA A 222 5.29 21.93 8.90
CA ALA A 222 5.89 22.93 8.00
C ALA A 222 6.79 23.91 8.76
N LEU A 223 6.42 24.33 9.98
CA LEU A 223 7.25 25.15 10.86
C LEU A 223 8.50 24.40 11.33
N ALA A 224 8.41 23.12 11.66
CA ALA A 224 9.57 22.29 11.97
C ALA A 224 10.53 22.22 10.78
N GLY A 225 10.01 22.02 9.56
CA GLY A 225 10.79 22.09 8.33
C GLY A 225 11.41 23.48 8.10
N LEU A 226 10.68 24.56 8.39
CA LEU A 226 11.20 25.92 8.33
C LEU A 226 12.39 26.10 9.27
N VAL A 227 12.28 25.63 10.52
CA VAL A 227 13.37 25.69 11.49
C VAL A 227 14.59 24.92 10.97
N ASN A 228 14.41 23.70 10.46
CA ASN A 228 15.49 22.94 9.84
C ASN A 228 16.16 23.74 8.72
N GLY A 229 15.39 24.30 7.79
CA GLY A 229 15.90 25.07 6.67
C GLY A 229 16.65 26.34 7.12
N LEU A 230 16.17 27.03 8.15
CA LEU A 230 16.83 28.21 8.72
C LEU A 230 18.16 27.84 9.40
N LEU A 231 18.18 26.74 10.18
CA LEU A 231 19.41 26.26 10.83
C LEU A 231 20.46 25.87 9.81
N VAL A 232 20.08 25.17 8.75
CA VAL A 232 21.01 24.78 7.68
C VAL A 232 21.56 26.00 6.94
N VAL A 233 20.71 26.99 6.64
CA VAL A 233 21.09 28.10 5.73
C VAL A 233 21.74 29.28 6.46
N TYR A 234 21.25 29.64 7.63
CA TYR A 234 21.71 30.84 8.34
C TYR A 234 22.67 30.53 9.51
N SER A 235 22.49 29.37 10.14
CA SER A 235 23.44 28.92 11.18
C SER A 235 24.55 28.03 10.59
N GLU A 236 24.50 27.76 9.28
CA GLU A 236 25.47 26.93 8.53
C GLU A 236 25.69 25.54 9.16
N LEU A 237 24.68 25.03 9.87
CA LEU A 237 24.74 23.71 10.45
C LEU A 237 24.68 22.65 9.35
N PRO A 238 25.50 21.59 9.45
CA PRO A 238 25.36 20.45 8.56
C PRO A 238 23.90 19.91 8.57
N PRO A 239 23.27 19.70 7.41
CA PRO A 239 21.88 19.25 7.30
C PRO A 239 21.53 18.05 8.18
N PHE A 240 22.41 17.07 8.22
CA PHE A 240 22.29 15.89 9.05
C PHE A 240 22.17 16.23 10.56
N ILE A 241 22.98 17.17 11.07
CA ILE A 241 22.95 17.53 12.51
C ILE A 241 21.68 18.31 12.84
N ALA A 242 21.28 19.27 12.00
CA ALA A 242 20.08 20.06 12.21
C ALA A 242 18.82 19.17 12.25
N THR A 243 18.69 18.28 11.28
CA THR A 243 17.52 17.40 11.16
C THR A 243 17.52 16.25 12.19
N LEU A 244 18.69 15.76 12.63
CA LEU A 244 18.81 14.83 13.74
C LEU A 244 18.33 15.47 15.06
N GLY A 245 18.70 16.73 15.32
CA GLY A 245 18.19 17.48 16.45
C GLY A 245 16.66 17.63 16.40
N MET A 246 16.12 17.99 15.23
CA MET A 246 14.67 18.11 15.03
C MET A 246 13.97 16.76 15.18
N MET A 247 14.56 15.66 14.72
CA MET A 247 14.04 14.30 14.92
C MET A 247 13.80 14.01 16.41
N LEU A 248 14.77 14.31 17.27
CA LEU A 248 14.64 14.11 18.72
C LEU A 248 13.62 15.06 19.32
N ILE A 249 13.58 16.33 18.92
CA ILE A 249 12.59 17.32 19.38
C ILE A 249 11.19 16.88 19.00
N ALA A 250 10.94 16.52 17.73
CA ALA A 250 9.64 16.11 17.24
C ALA A 250 9.15 14.82 17.92
N SER A 251 10.02 13.81 18.04
CA SER A 251 9.72 12.57 18.73
C SER A 251 9.42 12.79 20.22
N GLY A 252 10.29 13.51 20.92
CA GLY A 252 10.08 13.84 22.34
C GLY A 252 8.80 14.65 22.57
N SER A 253 8.51 15.62 21.70
CA SER A 253 7.26 16.39 21.75
C SER A 253 6.02 15.52 21.53
N ALA A 254 6.06 14.59 20.59
CA ALA A 254 4.97 13.64 20.36
C ALA A 254 4.69 12.80 21.61
N PHE A 255 5.75 12.23 22.24
CA PHE A 255 5.62 11.46 23.48
C PHE A 255 5.09 12.29 24.66
N LEU A 256 5.56 13.52 24.83
CA LEU A 256 5.08 14.43 25.88
C LEU A 256 3.60 14.79 25.68
N LEU A 257 3.17 15.10 24.47
CA LEU A 257 1.80 15.49 24.16
C LEU A 257 0.80 14.34 24.36
N CYS A 258 1.13 13.13 23.94
CA CYS A 258 0.26 11.95 24.13
C CYS A 258 0.48 11.24 25.47
N LYS A 259 1.45 11.68 26.30
CA LYS A 259 1.83 11.04 27.58
C LYS A 259 2.17 9.55 27.42
N GLY A 260 2.74 9.18 26.27
CA GLY A 260 3.08 7.79 25.94
C GLY A 260 1.88 6.87 25.68
N GLN A 261 0.68 7.41 25.52
CA GLN A 261 -0.53 6.64 25.25
C GLN A 261 -1.09 6.96 23.85
N SER A 262 -1.59 5.96 23.15
CA SER A 262 -2.25 6.16 21.87
C SER A 262 -3.60 6.89 22.04
N ILE A 263 -3.86 7.87 21.16
CA ILE A 263 -5.08 8.69 21.14
C ILE A 263 -6.04 8.10 20.13
N ALA A 264 -7.09 7.40 20.58
CA ALA A 264 -8.06 6.72 19.72
C ALA A 264 -9.45 7.39 19.64
N ALA A 265 -9.69 8.47 20.42
CA ALA A 265 -10.96 9.17 20.47
C ALA A 265 -11.13 10.10 19.24
N VAL A 266 -11.29 9.50 18.05
CA VAL A 266 -11.49 10.18 16.77
C VAL A 266 -12.71 9.60 16.04
N PRO A 267 -13.48 10.41 15.28
CA PRO A 267 -14.70 9.96 14.63
C PRO A 267 -14.43 8.98 13.49
N ASP A 268 -15.44 8.19 13.09
CA ASP A 268 -15.33 7.25 11.98
C ASP A 268 -15.07 7.96 10.64
N SER A 269 -15.56 9.18 10.47
CA SER A 269 -15.29 10.00 9.28
C SER A 269 -13.81 10.32 9.09
N PHE A 270 -13.01 10.31 10.17
CA PHE A 270 -11.57 10.54 10.11
C PHE A 270 -10.82 9.48 9.30
N VAL A 271 -11.32 8.22 9.27
CA VAL A 271 -10.64 7.13 8.55
C VAL A 271 -10.74 7.23 7.04
N TRP A 272 -11.56 8.16 6.50
CA TRP A 272 -11.78 8.27 5.06
C TRP A 272 -10.49 8.53 4.25
N LEU A 273 -9.58 9.35 4.75
CA LEU A 273 -8.32 9.65 4.07
C LEU A 273 -7.41 8.42 3.95
N GLY A 274 -7.35 7.57 4.98
CA GLY A 274 -6.45 6.41 5.06
C GLY A 274 -7.05 5.10 4.60
N ARG A 275 -8.39 4.92 4.72
CA ARG A 275 -9.11 3.67 4.40
C ARG A 275 -10.21 3.84 3.36
N GLY A 276 -10.61 5.08 3.07
CA GLY A 276 -11.66 5.35 2.09
C GLY A 276 -11.26 4.89 0.68
N THR A 277 -12.27 4.58 -0.12
CA THR A 277 -12.10 4.24 -1.53
C THR A 277 -12.91 5.22 -2.40
N TRP A 278 -12.34 5.61 -3.52
CA TRP A 278 -12.99 6.44 -4.52
C TRP A 278 -12.76 5.79 -5.90
N PHE A 279 -13.83 5.51 -6.65
CA PHE A 279 -13.79 4.74 -7.91
C PHE A 279 -13.04 3.39 -7.78
N GLY A 280 -13.18 2.70 -6.65
CA GLY A 280 -12.53 1.41 -6.40
C GLY A 280 -11.03 1.49 -6.03
N LEU A 281 -10.44 2.71 -5.99
CA LEU A 281 -9.05 2.94 -5.58
C LEU A 281 -8.99 3.56 -4.17
N PRO A 282 -8.00 3.20 -3.34
CA PRO A 282 -7.81 3.84 -2.05
C PRO A 282 -7.54 5.35 -2.20
N VAL A 283 -8.23 6.19 -1.42
CA VAL A 283 -8.08 7.65 -1.46
C VAL A 283 -6.63 8.09 -1.25
N ALA A 284 -5.92 7.43 -0.34
CA ALA A 284 -4.52 7.70 -0.08
C ALA A 284 -3.61 7.47 -1.31
N VAL A 285 -3.93 6.47 -2.15
CA VAL A 285 -3.21 6.21 -3.41
C VAL A 285 -3.47 7.30 -4.44
N ILE A 286 -4.72 7.78 -4.54
CA ILE A 286 -5.08 8.90 -5.43
C ILE A 286 -4.35 10.17 -5.00
N LEU A 287 -4.32 10.46 -3.69
CA LEU A 287 -3.57 11.58 -3.13
C LEU A 287 -2.07 11.48 -3.49
N MET A 288 -1.44 10.34 -3.24
CA MET A 288 -0.05 10.08 -3.59
C MET A 288 0.21 10.32 -5.08
N ALA A 289 -0.60 9.75 -5.96
CA ALA A 289 -0.46 9.92 -7.41
C ALA A 289 -0.57 11.39 -7.82
N GLY A 290 -1.54 12.13 -7.28
CA GLY A 290 -1.69 13.57 -7.50
C GLY A 290 -0.46 14.36 -7.06
N MET A 291 0.11 14.03 -5.88
CA MET A 291 1.33 14.67 -5.37
C MET A 291 2.55 14.39 -6.27
N TYR A 292 2.71 13.16 -6.76
CA TYR A 292 3.77 12.81 -7.70
C TYR A 292 3.64 13.55 -9.02
N VAL A 293 2.44 13.62 -9.59
CA VAL A 293 2.16 14.37 -10.83
C VAL A 293 2.47 15.86 -10.63
N ALA A 294 1.95 16.47 -9.56
CA ALA A 294 2.17 17.88 -9.25
C ALA A 294 3.67 18.18 -9.09
N THR A 295 4.37 17.38 -8.28
CA THR A 295 5.81 17.57 -8.05
C THR A 295 6.62 17.32 -9.32
N HIS A 296 6.27 16.33 -10.13
CA HIS A 296 6.93 16.09 -11.42
C HIS A 296 6.81 17.30 -12.34
N ILE A 297 5.61 17.91 -12.44
CA ILE A 297 5.37 19.11 -13.24
C ILE A 297 6.22 20.27 -12.68
N VAL A 298 6.20 20.50 -11.36
CA VAL A 298 7.00 21.55 -10.72
C VAL A 298 8.49 21.38 -11.02
N MET A 299 9.02 20.17 -10.83
CA MET A 299 10.45 19.89 -11.01
C MET A 299 10.90 20.01 -12.47
N ARG A 300 10.05 19.65 -13.43
CA ARG A 300 10.39 19.67 -14.86
C ARG A 300 10.14 21.02 -15.53
N SER A 301 9.08 21.72 -15.15
CA SER A 301 8.55 22.85 -15.93
C SER A 301 8.78 24.22 -15.28
N THR A 302 9.09 24.29 -13.96
CA THR A 302 9.20 25.58 -13.26
C THR A 302 10.64 26.04 -13.06
N VAL A 303 10.78 27.34 -12.74
CA VAL A 303 12.05 27.93 -12.33
C VAL A 303 12.56 27.31 -11.03
N TYR A 304 11.64 26.97 -10.11
CA TYR A 304 11.97 26.36 -8.83
C TYR A 304 12.64 24.99 -9.00
N GLY A 305 12.10 24.12 -9.86
CA GLY A 305 12.72 22.83 -10.15
C GLY A 305 14.12 22.98 -10.75
N ARG A 306 14.28 23.89 -11.72
CA ARG A 306 15.62 24.18 -12.30
C ARG A 306 16.60 24.70 -11.25
N ALA A 307 16.14 25.55 -10.32
CA ALA A 307 16.98 26.08 -9.24
C ALA A 307 17.46 24.97 -8.30
N ILE A 308 16.60 24.01 -7.93
CA ILE A 308 16.98 22.85 -7.11
C ILE A 308 18.11 22.05 -7.76
N TYR A 309 17.99 21.70 -9.05
CA TYR A 309 19.04 20.97 -9.76
C TYR A 309 20.35 21.78 -9.91
N ALA A 310 20.23 23.08 -10.16
CA ALA A 310 21.39 23.96 -10.27
C ALA A 310 22.17 24.06 -8.95
N ILE A 311 21.46 24.24 -7.82
CA ILE A 311 22.04 24.29 -6.47
C ILE A 311 22.76 22.98 -6.14
N GLY A 312 22.12 21.84 -6.40
CA GLY A 312 22.73 20.55 -6.14
C GLY A 312 23.91 20.21 -7.05
N GLY A 313 23.98 20.82 -8.25
CA GLY A 313 25.12 20.69 -9.14
C GLY A 313 26.35 21.49 -8.69
N ASN A 314 26.15 22.78 -8.43
CA ASN A 314 27.19 23.68 -7.89
C ASN A 314 26.52 24.91 -7.25
N VAL A 315 26.57 25.00 -5.93
CA VAL A 315 25.96 26.08 -5.14
C VAL A 315 26.53 27.45 -5.51
N GLU A 316 27.86 27.57 -5.69
CA GLU A 316 28.49 28.86 -6.02
C GLU A 316 28.15 29.32 -7.43
N ALA A 317 28.16 28.41 -8.41
CA ALA A 317 27.72 28.74 -9.76
C ALA A 317 26.25 29.15 -9.79
N ALA A 318 25.38 28.48 -9.07
CA ALA A 318 23.95 28.84 -8.94
C ALA A 318 23.77 30.24 -8.35
N ARG A 319 24.58 30.60 -7.34
CA ARG A 319 24.56 31.93 -6.71
C ARG A 319 25.02 33.02 -7.72
N LEU A 320 26.08 32.76 -8.46
CA LEU A 320 26.57 33.69 -9.49
C LEU A 320 25.55 33.90 -10.62
N CYS A 321 24.74 32.89 -10.94
CA CYS A 321 23.63 32.98 -11.88
C CYS A 321 22.38 33.69 -11.30
N GLY A 322 22.45 34.28 -10.09
CA GLY A 322 21.36 35.01 -9.49
C GLY A 322 20.26 34.17 -8.82
N ILE A 323 20.49 32.86 -8.63
CA ILE A 323 19.54 32.00 -7.92
C ILE A 323 19.56 32.34 -6.43
N ARG A 324 18.37 32.51 -5.84
CA ARG A 324 18.20 32.76 -4.39
C ARG A 324 18.40 31.44 -3.61
N VAL A 325 19.64 30.96 -3.53
CA VAL A 325 20.00 29.66 -2.94
C VAL A 325 19.37 29.47 -1.57
N ARG A 326 19.49 30.48 -0.68
CA ARG A 326 18.96 30.39 0.69
C ARG A 326 17.45 30.14 0.71
N THR A 327 16.67 30.86 -0.07
CA THR A 327 15.22 30.72 -0.14
C THR A 327 14.83 29.35 -0.69
N VAL A 328 15.51 28.86 -1.72
CA VAL A 328 15.21 27.55 -2.33
C VAL A 328 15.49 26.43 -1.33
N ILE A 329 16.62 26.44 -0.62
CA ILE A 329 16.92 25.43 0.39
C ILE A 329 15.89 25.45 1.53
N VAL A 330 15.57 26.62 2.09
CA VAL A 330 14.57 26.73 3.16
C VAL A 330 13.22 26.16 2.70
N THR A 331 12.78 26.53 1.49
CA THR A 331 11.48 26.03 0.98
C THR A 331 11.49 24.52 0.73
N THR A 332 12.63 23.88 0.38
CA THR A 332 12.70 22.41 0.28
C THR A 332 12.48 21.74 1.62
N TYR A 333 13.03 22.26 2.72
CA TYR A 333 12.80 21.73 4.07
C TYR A 333 11.37 21.97 4.55
N VAL A 334 10.77 23.15 4.26
CA VAL A 334 9.35 23.41 4.56
C VAL A 334 8.46 22.41 3.85
N LEU A 335 8.70 22.13 2.56
CA LEU A 335 7.96 21.15 1.80
C LEU A 335 8.16 19.72 2.33
N SER A 336 9.40 19.38 2.74
CA SER A 336 9.69 18.09 3.38
C SER A 336 8.88 17.90 4.67
N GLY A 337 8.89 18.90 5.56
CA GLY A 337 8.10 18.88 6.79
C GLY A 337 6.60 18.78 6.54
N LEU A 338 6.07 19.54 5.57
CA LEU A 338 4.66 19.51 5.19
C LEU A 338 4.25 18.13 4.67
N LEU A 339 5.06 17.52 3.80
CA LEU A 339 4.81 16.17 3.26
C LEU A 339 4.93 15.09 4.34
N ALA A 340 5.86 15.24 5.29
CA ALA A 340 5.95 14.38 6.47
C ALA A 340 4.68 14.50 7.34
N GLY A 341 4.19 15.73 7.56
CA GLY A 341 2.94 15.97 8.23
C GLY A 341 1.74 15.32 7.53
N LEU A 342 1.67 15.42 6.20
CA LEU A 342 0.63 14.77 5.39
C LEU A 342 0.70 13.24 5.51
N GLY A 343 1.90 12.65 5.47
CA GLY A 343 2.11 11.24 5.75
C GLY A 343 1.59 10.83 7.13
N GLY A 344 1.79 11.69 8.14
CA GLY A 344 1.28 11.51 9.51
C GLY A 344 -0.26 11.51 9.57
N LEU A 345 -0.92 12.41 8.85
CA LEU A 345 -2.39 12.44 8.75
C LEU A 345 -2.94 11.18 8.07
N VAL A 346 -2.31 10.73 6.98
CA VAL A 346 -2.68 9.46 6.31
C VAL A 346 -2.49 8.28 7.26
N MET A 347 -1.39 8.24 8.03
CA MET A 347 -1.11 7.18 9.01
C MET A 347 -2.15 7.16 10.13
N ALA A 348 -2.41 8.32 10.74
CA ALA A 348 -3.40 8.48 11.81
C ALA A 348 -4.81 8.10 11.33
N SER A 349 -5.20 8.53 10.14
CA SER A 349 -6.46 8.17 9.51
C SER A 349 -6.56 6.66 9.24
N ARG A 350 -5.48 6.03 8.75
CA ARG A 350 -5.43 4.59 8.49
C ARG A 350 -5.58 3.77 9.77
N LEU A 351 -4.93 4.17 10.86
CA LEU A 351 -4.92 3.44 12.13
C LEU A 351 -6.04 3.90 13.08
N LYS A 352 -6.78 4.97 12.72
CA LYS A 352 -7.82 5.60 13.56
C LYS A 352 -7.28 6.01 14.93
N SER A 353 -6.03 6.49 14.97
CA SER A 353 -5.36 6.88 16.22
C SER A 353 -4.15 7.78 15.95
N GLY A 354 -3.68 8.45 17.01
CA GLY A 354 -2.39 9.13 17.01
C GLY A 354 -1.48 8.48 18.04
N ASP A 355 -0.27 8.14 17.63
CA ASP A 355 0.70 7.49 18.50
C ASP A 355 2.11 8.04 18.25
N ALA A 356 2.89 8.21 19.32
CA ALA A 356 4.25 8.76 19.25
C ALA A 356 5.26 7.79 18.60
N THR A 357 4.91 6.52 18.43
CA THR A 357 5.77 5.52 17.79
C THR A 357 5.60 5.47 16.25
N TYR A 358 4.63 6.21 15.71
CA TYR A 358 4.38 6.21 14.27
C TYR A 358 5.57 6.78 13.49
N GLY A 359 5.84 6.20 12.34
CA GLY A 359 6.93 6.64 11.49
C GLY A 359 8.34 6.31 11.99
N ALA A 360 8.49 5.53 13.07
CA ALA A 360 9.81 5.10 13.53
C ALA A 360 10.55 4.35 12.42
N MET A 361 11.81 4.75 12.16
CA MET A 361 12.68 4.23 11.09
C MET A 361 12.25 4.59 9.64
N TYR A 362 11.16 5.35 9.44
CA TYR A 362 10.70 5.70 8.09
C TYR A 362 11.69 6.61 7.34
N GLU A 363 12.47 7.43 8.04
CA GLU A 363 13.56 8.22 7.45
C GLU A 363 14.53 7.33 6.65
N LEU A 364 14.85 6.14 7.15
CA LEU A 364 15.77 5.21 6.47
C LEU A 364 15.12 4.58 5.23
N TYR A 365 13.85 4.15 5.33
CA TYR A 365 13.12 3.61 4.17
C TYR A 365 12.92 4.67 3.08
N VAL A 366 12.67 5.91 3.48
CA VAL A 366 12.50 7.04 2.56
C VAL A 366 13.81 7.37 1.85
N ILE A 367 14.94 7.46 2.58
CA ILE A 367 16.26 7.63 1.97
C ILE A 367 16.58 6.48 1.03
N ALA A 368 16.32 5.23 1.46
CA ALA A 368 16.51 4.06 0.62
C ALA A 368 15.71 4.14 -0.69
N ALA A 369 14.43 4.52 -0.62
CA ALA A 369 13.59 4.69 -1.80
C ALA A 369 14.15 5.73 -2.77
N VAL A 370 14.62 6.87 -2.26
CA VAL A 370 15.21 7.96 -3.06
C VAL A 370 16.51 7.52 -3.73
N VAL A 371 17.39 6.83 -2.99
CA VAL A 371 18.71 6.38 -3.49
C VAL A 371 18.55 5.22 -4.47
N VAL A 372 17.76 4.20 -4.11
CA VAL A 372 17.41 3.08 -5.00
C VAL A 372 16.73 3.59 -6.26
N GLY A 373 15.92 4.66 -6.15
CA GLY A 373 15.31 5.37 -7.28
C GLY A 373 16.28 6.14 -8.19
N GLY A 374 17.59 6.12 -7.86
CA GLY A 374 18.67 6.70 -8.67
C GLY A 374 18.94 8.18 -8.43
N THR A 375 18.45 8.74 -7.31
CA THR A 375 18.79 10.11 -6.90
C THR A 375 20.11 10.11 -6.15
N SER A 376 20.99 11.05 -6.52
CA SER A 376 22.33 11.17 -5.96
C SER A 376 22.31 11.82 -4.57
N LEU A 377 22.92 11.17 -3.58
CA LEU A 377 23.15 11.76 -2.25
C LEU A 377 24.03 13.04 -2.24
N ARG A 378 24.78 13.29 -3.31
CA ARG A 378 25.59 14.52 -3.46
C ARG A 378 24.79 15.68 -4.04
N GLY A 379 23.52 15.47 -4.41
CA GLY A 379 22.69 16.47 -5.07
C GLY A 379 22.85 16.53 -6.59
N GLY A 380 22.08 17.40 -7.21
CA GLY A 380 22.16 17.77 -8.63
C GLY A 380 21.64 16.75 -9.64
N TYR A 381 21.41 15.49 -9.24
CA TYR A 381 20.96 14.43 -10.14
C TYR A 381 19.94 13.53 -9.47
N GLY A 382 18.84 13.26 -10.17
CA GLY A 382 17.76 12.39 -9.72
C GLY A 382 16.43 12.79 -10.34
N SER A 383 15.38 12.04 -10.02
CA SER A 383 14.04 12.37 -10.49
C SER A 383 12.95 11.87 -9.51
N VAL A 384 11.87 12.63 -9.41
CA VAL A 384 10.71 12.27 -8.59
C VAL A 384 10.10 10.93 -9.05
N LEU A 385 10.00 10.68 -10.35
CA LEU A 385 9.50 9.41 -10.87
C LEU A 385 10.45 8.24 -10.57
N GLY A 386 11.76 8.48 -10.61
CA GLY A 386 12.73 7.48 -10.17
C GLY A 386 12.54 7.12 -8.69
N THR A 387 12.30 8.11 -7.84
CA THR A 387 11.99 7.89 -6.42
C THR A 387 10.71 7.05 -6.23
N LEU A 388 9.66 7.26 -7.04
CA LEU A 388 8.46 6.42 -7.00
C LEU A 388 8.78 4.95 -7.31
N VAL A 389 9.61 4.71 -8.34
CA VAL A 389 10.06 3.35 -8.68
C VAL A 389 10.88 2.75 -7.53
N GLY A 390 11.77 3.54 -6.91
CA GLY A 390 12.52 3.10 -5.73
C GLY A 390 11.61 2.76 -4.54
N ALA A 391 10.59 3.57 -4.29
CA ALA A 391 9.59 3.29 -3.26
C ALA A 391 8.82 1.99 -3.56
N LEU A 392 8.43 1.76 -4.81
CA LEU A 392 7.79 0.50 -5.23
C LEU A 392 8.72 -0.70 -5.07
N ILE A 393 10.02 -0.56 -5.34
CA ILE A 393 11.00 -1.64 -5.09
C ILE A 393 11.00 -2.02 -3.60
N ILE A 394 11.06 -1.05 -2.70
CA ILE A 394 11.01 -1.28 -1.25
C ILE A 394 9.70 -2.00 -0.87
N ALA A 395 8.56 -1.53 -1.40
CA ALA A 395 7.25 -2.14 -1.12
C ALA A 395 7.15 -3.58 -1.62
N VAL A 396 7.66 -3.86 -2.82
CA VAL A 396 7.65 -5.21 -3.41
C VAL A 396 8.53 -6.16 -2.58
N ILE A 397 9.71 -5.70 -2.12
CA ILE A 397 10.58 -6.49 -1.26
C ILE A 397 9.86 -6.80 0.07
N GLU A 398 9.28 -5.80 0.73
CA GLU A 398 8.57 -5.97 2.00
C GLU A 398 7.36 -6.91 1.85
N ASN A 399 6.50 -6.67 0.87
CA ASN A 399 5.34 -7.51 0.60
C ASN A 399 5.74 -8.93 0.22
N GLY A 400 6.74 -9.08 -0.66
CA GLY A 400 7.23 -10.39 -1.06
C GLY A 400 7.78 -11.20 0.11
N MET A 401 8.58 -10.58 0.99
CA MET A 401 9.08 -11.22 2.21
C MET A 401 7.94 -11.62 3.17
N ASN A 402 6.90 -10.77 3.29
CA ASN A 402 5.73 -11.09 4.10
C ASN A 402 4.96 -12.29 3.54
N LEU A 403 4.77 -12.37 2.22
CA LEU A 403 4.08 -13.49 1.57
C LEU A 403 4.81 -14.83 1.73
N ILE A 404 6.15 -14.82 1.75
CA ILE A 404 6.95 -16.01 2.01
C ILE A 404 7.29 -16.19 3.50
N GLN A 405 6.62 -15.43 4.37
CA GLN A 405 6.68 -15.54 5.84
C GLN A 405 8.08 -15.35 6.45
N ILE A 406 8.89 -14.46 5.86
CA ILE A 406 10.17 -14.07 6.46
C ILE A 406 9.92 -13.24 7.72
N GLU A 407 10.58 -13.60 8.81
CA GLU A 407 10.49 -12.88 10.09
C GLU A 407 10.87 -11.40 9.96
N SER A 408 10.15 -10.51 10.67
CA SER A 408 10.34 -9.05 10.60
C SER A 408 11.77 -8.60 10.94
N TYR A 409 12.49 -9.33 11.79
CA TYR A 409 13.88 -9.00 12.11
C TYR A 409 14.82 -9.28 10.94
N MET A 410 14.61 -10.38 10.20
CA MET A 410 15.37 -10.69 9.00
C MET A 410 15.08 -9.68 7.88
N GLN A 411 13.85 -9.18 7.78
CA GLN A 411 13.50 -8.14 6.82
C GLN A 411 14.35 -6.88 7.01
N LYS A 412 14.62 -6.47 8.27
CA LYS A 412 15.52 -5.33 8.56
C LYS A 412 16.95 -5.55 8.05
N VAL A 413 17.46 -6.78 8.16
CA VAL A 413 18.78 -7.14 7.62
C VAL A 413 18.79 -7.02 6.10
N VAL A 414 17.76 -7.55 5.42
CA VAL A 414 17.63 -7.46 3.96
C VAL A 414 17.56 -6.00 3.51
N PHE A 415 16.77 -5.16 4.18
CA PHE A 415 16.71 -3.73 3.86
C PHE A 415 18.06 -3.03 4.04
N GLY A 416 18.80 -3.33 5.11
CA GLY A 416 20.16 -2.83 5.30
C GLY A 416 21.09 -3.18 4.13
N LEU A 417 21.04 -4.43 3.69
CA LEU A 417 21.83 -4.91 2.54
C LEU A 417 21.40 -4.24 1.23
N VAL A 418 20.11 -4.04 1.00
CA VAL A 418 19.58 -3.34 -0.18
C VAL A 418 20.08 -1.89 -0.22
N ILE A 419 20.03 -1.17 0.92
CA ILE A 419 20.52 0.21 1.01
C ILE A 419 22.03 0.27 0.71
N LEU A 420 22.83 -0.58 1.34
CA LEU A 420 24.28 -0.64 1.11
C LEU A 420 24.59 -0.99 -0.34
N GLY A 421 23.90 -1.96 -0.91
CA GLY A 421 24.04 -2.36 -2.31
C GLY A 421 23.72 -1.21 -3.27
N ALA A 422 22.63 -0.48 -3.05
CA ALA A 422 22.23 0.67 -3.87
C ALA A 422 23.29 1.78 -3.86
N VAL A 423 23.84 2.11 -2.68
CA VAL A 423 24.90 3.14 -2.53
C VAL A 423 26.19 2.70 -3.23
N LEU A 424 26.58 1.43 -3.11
CA LEU A 424 27.77 0.89 -3.77
C LEU A 424 27.64 0.91 -5.31
N LEU A 425 26.45 0.58 -5.82
CA LEU A 425 26.18 0.62 -7.26
C LEU A 425 26.21 2.05 -7.80
N ASP A 426 25.67 3.03 -7.09
CA ASP A 426 25.72 4.45 -7.46
C ASP A 426 27.19 4.94 -7.54
N ARG A 427 28.02 4.57 -6.59
CA ARG A 427 29.46 4.90 -6.61
C ARG A 427 30.16 4.36 -7.85
N ASN A 428 29.94 3.09 -8.20
CA ASN A 428 30.61 2.44 -9.33
C ASN A 428 30.15 2.96 -10.69
N ALA A 429 28.88 3.35 -10.83
CA ALA A 429 28.34 3.94 -12.05
C ALA A 429 29.01 5.29 -12.39
N ARG A 430 29.53 6.00 -11.40
CA ARG A 430 30.17 7.33 -11.57
C ARG A 430 31.66 7.27 -11.82
N VAL A 431 32.37 6.26 -11.34
CA VAL A 431 33.80 6.06 -11.63
C VAL A 431 34.00 5.76 -13.11
N ARG A 432 32.94 5.32 -13.81
CA ARG A 432 32.96 5.02 -15.26
C ARG A 432 32.48 6.16 -16.18
N ARG A 433 32.05 7.30 -15.61
CA ARG A 433 31.72 8.54 -16.35
C ARG A 433 32.76 9.63 -16.08
#